data_b54a7c8fa52ef4ce83251c64ecb04833
#
_entry.id   b54a7c8fa52ef4ce83251c64ecb04833
#
_cell.length_a   1.000
_cell.length_b   1.000
_cell.length_c   1.000
_cell.angle_alpha   90.00
_cell.angle_beta   90.00
_cell.angle_gamma   90.00
#
_symmetry.space_group_name_H-M   'P 1'
#
loop_
_entity.id
_entity.type
_entity.pdbx_description
1 polymer ?
#
loop_
_entity_poly.entity_id
_entity_poly.type
_entity_poly.pdbx_seq_one_letter_code
_entity_poly.pdbx_strand_id
1 'polypeptide(L)'
;MTQSILYETRGPVALITLNRPNRLNALDQPMLEALQAACDRAEADDAVGAVVLTGAGKAFSSGFDLQAQAAATPQGVDEWRPVLRRDFDAAMRFWHLSKPTVAAVRGPALAGACEMAMACDVTVAAEDAIFGEPELLPWIVGPKRAKEIILLGLDRISAGEAHAMGLVNRVVPAGRDVEEALAIARRMAAMDRTLVKETKRAINRTYELMGMGEAL
;
A
#
# COMPACT_ATOMS: atom_id res chain seq x y z
N MET A 1 -25.02 -3.30 -5.91
CA MET A 1 -23.67 -3.89 -5.66
C MET A 1 -22.95 -2.98 -4.69
N THR A 2 -22.34 -3.53 -3.65
CA THR A 2 -21.53 -2.74 -2.70
C THR A 2 -20.27 -2.25 -3.42
N GLN A 3 -19.92 -0.97 -3.28
CA GLN A 3 -18.68 -0.43 -3.86
C GLN A 3 -17.48 -1.13 -3.26
N SER A 4 -16.57 -1.63 -4.09
CA SER A 4 -15.34 -2.31 -3.65
C SER A 4 -14.29 -1.35 -3.07
N ILE A 5 -14.35 -0.08 -3.43
CA ILE A 5 -13.56 1.03 -2.88
C ILE A 5 -14.51 2.09 -2.33
N LEU A 6 -14.27 2.53 -1.10
CA LEU A 6 -14.93 3.73 -0.56
C LEU A 6 -13.96 4.90 -0.62
N TYR A 7 -14.47 6.08 -0.98
CA TYR A 7 -13.72 7.32 -1.03
C TYR A 7 -14.42 8.40 -0.23
N GLU A 8 -13.74 8.90 0.80
CA GLU A 8 -14.22 10.00 1.63
C GLU A 8 -13.19 11.12 1.67
N THR A 9 -13.62 12.36 1.78
CA THR A 9 -12.75 13.49 2.14
C THR A 9 -12.94 13.86 3.60
N ARG A 10 -11.86 13.91 4.37
CA ARG A 10 -11.84 14.30 5.79
C ARG A 10 -10.96 15.55 5.98
N GLY A 11 -11.56 16.73 5.71
CA GLY A 11 -10.81 17.96 5.56
C GLY A 11 -9.87 17.87 4.34
N PRO A 12 -8.58 18.17 4.45
CA PRO A 12 -7.64 18.13 3.33
C PRO A 12 -7.09 16.71 3.04
N VAL A 13 -7.71 15.66 3.57
CA VAL A 13 -7.24 14.27 3.42
C VAL A 13 -8.29 13.44 2.69
N ALA A 14 -7.89 12.76 1.61
CA ALA A 14 -8.69 11.69 1.00
C ALA A 14 -8.44 10.38 1.77
N LEU A 15 -9.51 9.77 2.26
CA LEU A 15 -9.49 8.43 2.85
C LEU A 15 -10.04 7.44 1.82
N ILE A 16 -9.18 6.53 1.37
CA ILE A 16 -9.51 5.44 0.45
C ILE A 16 -9.57 4.15 1.27
N THR A 17 -10.70 3.44 1.19
CA THR A 17 -10.91 2.21 1.95
C THR A 17 -11.15 1.04 1.00
N LEU A 18 -10.33 0.00 1.09
CA LEU A 18 -10.54 -1.28 0.45
C LEU A 18 -11.77 -1.94 1.09
N ASN A 19 -12.83 -2.22 0.32
CA ASN A 19 -14.15 -2.56 0.89
C ASN A 19 -14.74 -3.87 0.34
N ARG A 20 -14.01 -4.98 0.56
CA ARG A 20 -14.49 -6.35 0.40
C ARG A 20 -14.24 -7.16 1.68
N PRO A 21 -14.73 -6.73 2.86
CA PRO A 21 -14.36 -7.32 4.16
C PRO A 21 -14.68 -8.81 4.27
N ASN A 22 -15.71 -9.30 3.58
CA ASN A 22 -16.09 -10.71 3.53
C ASN A 22 -15.09 -11.60 2.76
N ARG A 23 -14.16 -10.98 2.02
CA ARG A 23 -13.06 -11.61 1.28
C ARG A 23 -11.71 -11.13 1.77
N LEU A 24 -11.63 -10.61 3.01
CA LEU A 24 -10.41 -10.00 3.56
C LEU A 24 -9.82 -8.93 2.64
N ASN A 25 -10.65 -8.18 1.94
CA ASN A 25 -10.26 -7.16 0.97
C ASN A 25 -9.34 -7.67 -0.14
N ALA A 26 -9.49 -8.94 -0.57
CA ALA A 26 -8.74 -9.49 -1.69
C ALA A 26 -8.93 -8.63 -2.96
N LEU A 27 -7.83 -8.38 -3.66
CA LEU A 27 -7.74 -7.46 -4.79
C LEU A 27 -8.09 -8.19 -6.08
N ASP A 28 -9.30 -7.97 -6.59
CA ASP A 28 -9.70 -8.38 -7.93
C ASP A 28 -9.59 -7.23 -8.93
N GLN A 29 -9.68 -7.53 -10.21
CA GLN A 29 -9.55 -6.54 -11.28
C GLN A 29 -10.51 -5.34 -11.13
N PRO A 30 -11.83 -5.52 -10.85
CA PRO A 30 -12.73 -4.39 -10.64
C PRO A 30 -12.32 -3.51 -9.45
N MET A 31 -11.74 -4.09 -8.39
CA MET A 31 -11.26 -3.33 -7.25
C MET A 31 -10.00 -2.53 -7.58
N LEU A 32 -9.06 -3.11 -8.35
CA LEU A 32 -7.87 -2.39 -8.81
C LEU A 32 -8.22 -1.21 -9.72
N GLU A 33 -9.17 -1.37 -10.63
CA GLU A 33 -9.68 -0.29 -11.48
C GLU A 33 -10.35 0.83 -10.66
N ALA A 34 -11.18 0.45 -9.68
CA ALA A 34 -11.81 1.41 -8.79
C ALA A 34 -10.80 2.12 -7.88
N LEU A 35 -9.74 1.42 -7.45
CA LEU A 35 -8.63 2.01 -6.69
C LEU A 35 -7.84 3.03 -7.51
N GLN A 36 -7.53 2.69 -8.76
CA GLN A 36 -6.88 3.61 -9.70
C GLN A 36 -7.71 4.88 -9.88
N ALA A 37 -9.02 4.74 -10.13
CA ALA A 37 -9.92 5.88 -10.27
C ALA A 37 -10.00 6.73 -8.99
N ALA A 38 -9.95 6.11 -7.81
CA ALA A 38 -9.92 6.82 -6.52
C ALA A 38 -8.60 7.61 -6.35
N CYS A 39 -7.47 7.04 -6.75
CA CYS A 39 -6.17 7.71 -6.75
C CYS A 39 -6.16 8.90 -7.73
N ASP A 40 -6.69 8.72 -8.94
CA ASP A 40 -6.76 9.79 -9.96
C ASP A 40 -7.67 10.94 -9.48
N ARG A 41 -8.78 10.60 -8.84
CA ARG A 41 -9.65 11.59 -8.20
C ARG A 41 -8.93 12.37 -7.09
N ALA A 42 -8.19 11.67 -6.22
CA ALA A 42 -7.43 12.31 -5.16
C ALA A 42 -6.31 13.20 -5.72
N GLU A 43 -5.66 12.79 -6.80
CA GLU A 43 -4.61 13.57 -7.48
C GLU A 43 -5.16 14.85 -8.11
N ALA A 44 -6.32 14.79 -8.75
CA ALA A 44 -6.95 15.91 -9.45
C ALA A 44 -7.64 16.93 -8.53
N ASP A 45 -7.98 16.55 -7.29
CA ASP A 45 -8.71 17.41 -6.36
C ASP A 45 -7.76 18.35 -5.60
N ASP A 46 -7.76 19.63 -5.94
CA ASP A 46 -6.95 20.66 -5.26
C ASP A 46 -7.28 20.84 -3.77
N ALA A 47 -8.46 20.41 -3.30
CA ALA A 47 -8.79 20.44 -1.88
C ALA A 47 -8.08 19.33 -1.09
N VAL A 48 -7.63 18.26 -1.76
CA VAL A 48 -6.90 17.15 -1.16
C VAL A 48 -5.40 17.46 -1.12
N GLY A 49 -4.81 17.41 0.07
CA GLY A 49 -3.38 17.61 0.31
C GLY A 49 -2.62 16.34 0.68
N ALA A 50 -3.32 15.27 1.07
CA ALA A 50 -2.73 13.97 1.40
C ALA A 50 -3.74 12.84 1.23
N VAL A 51 -3.28 11.60 1.13
CA VAL A 51 -4.10 10.40 0.94
C VAL A 51 -3.83 9.41 2.06
N VAL A 52 -4.88 8.80 2.61
CA VAL A 52 -4.82 7.66 3.53
C VAL A 52 -5.45 6.45 2.86
N LEU A 53 -4.74 5.31 2.88
CA LEU A 53 -5.24 4.02 2.42
C LEU A 53 -5.47 3.10 3.63
N THR A 54 -6.62 2.42 3.68
CA THR A 54 -6.95 1.45 4.73
C THR A 54 -7.84 0.33 4.20
N GLY A 55 -8.07 -0.70 5.01
CA GLY A 55 -9.00 -1.80 4.73
C GLY A 55 -10.23 -1.77 5.64
N ALA A 56 -11.40 -2.11 5.10
CA ALA A 56 -12.62 -2.31 5.88
C ALA A 56 -12.57 -3.64 6.66
N GLY A 57 -13.15 -3.62 7.86
CA GLY A 57 -13.25 -4.84 8.69
C GLY A 57 -11.94 -5.18 9.41
N LYS A 58 -11.61 -6.49 9.45
CA LYS A 58 -10.52 -7.05 10.27
C LYS A 58 -9.17 -7.19 9.55
N ALA A 59 -9.08 -6.83 8.28
CA ALA A 59 -7.86 -6.95 7.48
C ALA A 59 -7.62 -5.68 6.69
N PHE A 60 -6.37 -5.34 6.46
CA PHE A 60 -6.00 -4.38 5.43
C PHE A 60 -6.34 -4.98 4.07
N SER A 61 -5.64 -6.04 3.67
CA SER A 61 -6.00 -6.88 2.52
C SER A 61 -5.18 -8.18 2.53
N SER A 62 -5.76 -9.26 2.00
CA SER A 62 -5.07 -10.55 1.81
C SER A 62 -4.25 -10.62 0.51
N GLY A 63 -4.09 -9.51 -0.21
CA GLY A 63 -3.39 -9.48 -1.50
C GLY A 63 -4.30 -9.80 -2.69
N PHE A 64 -3.70 -10.16 -3.81
CA PHE A 64 -4.43 -10.46 -5.04
C PHE A 64 -5.38 -11.66 -4.89
N ASP A 65 -6.57 -11.56 -5.53
CA ASP A 65 -7.59 -12.62 -5.48
C ASP A 65 -7.15 -13.80 -6.35
N LEU A 66 -6.50 -14.79 -5.72
CA LEU A 66 -5.97 -15.98 -6.39
C LEU A 66 -7.06 -16.79 -7.12
N GLN A 67 -8.31 -16.75 -6.63
CA GLN A 67 -9.43 -17.44 -7.31
C GLN A 67 -9.78 -16.72 -8.62
N ALA A 68 -9.78 -15.38 -8.60
CA ALA A 68 -10.01 -14.59 -9.81
C ALA A 68 -8.84 -14.77 -10.81
N GLN A 69 -7.60 -14.81 -10.35
CA GLN A 69 -6.43 -15.06 -11.18
C GLN A 69 -6.43 -16.47 -11.77
N ALA A 70 -6.76 -17.50 -10.97
CA ALA A 70 -6.86 -18.87 -11.46
C ALA A 70 -7.97 -19.08 -12.51
N ALA A 71 -9.06 -18.31 -12.41
CA ALA A 71 -10.12 -18.34 -13.41
C ALA A 71 -9.70 -17.76 -14.76
N ALA A 72 -8.73 -16.85 -14.79
CA ALA A 72 -8.16 -16.29 -16.01
C ALA A 72 -7.17 -17.24 -16.71
N THR A 73 -6.72 -18.30 -15.99
CA THR A 73 -5.84 -19.39 -16.49
C THR A 73 -4.70 -18.96 -17.43
N PRO A 74 -3.80 -18.02 -17.07
CA PRO A 74 -2.65 -17.73 -17.90
C PRO A 74 -1.77 -18.98 -18.08
N GLN A 75 -1.32 -19.24 -19.31
CA GLN A 75 -0.48 -20.38 -19.64
C GLN A 75 0.95 -19.93 -19.89
N GLY A 76 1.85 -20.33 -18.99
CA GLY A 76 3.27 -20.01 -19.11
C GLY A 76 3.65 -18.58 -18.76
N VAL A 77 4.97 -18.31 -18.80
CA VAL A 77 5.57 -17.05 -18.31
C VAL A 77 5.11 -15.83 -19.11
N ASP A 78 4.91 -15.97 -20.42
CA ASP A 78 4.58 -14.84 -21.29
C ASP A 78 3.17 -14.28 -21.02
N GLU A 79 2.22 -15.14 -20.62
CA GLU A 79 0.87 -14.70 -20.24
C GLU A 79 0.80 -14.19 -18.79
N TRP A 80 1.63 -14.72 -17.89
CA TRP A 80 1.73 -14.25 -16.51
C TRP A 80 2.41 -12.89 -16.39
N ARG A 81 3.45 -12.62 -17.19
CA ARG A 81 4.22 -11.38 -17.10
C ARG A 81 3.36 -10.11 -17.16
N PRO A 82 2.44 -9.91 -18.12
CA PRO A 82 1.59 -8.72 -18.17
C PRO A 82 0.62 -8.64 -16.97
N VAL A 83 0.18 -9.77 -16.42
CA VAL A 83 -0.69 -9.82 -15.23
C VAL A 83 0.10 -9.31 -14.01
N LEU A 84 1.26 -9.88 -13.76
CA LEU A 84 2.12 -9.50 -12.62
C LEU A 84 2.57 -8.04 -12.74
N ARG A 85 2.93 -7.59 -13.95
CA ARG A 85 3.31 -6.19 -14.17
C ARG A 85 2.16 -5.24 -13.86
N ARG A 86 0.96 -5.51 -14.35
CA ARG A 86 -0.23 -4.71 -14.05
C ARG A 86 -0.52 -4.67 -12.54
N ASP A 87 -0.45 -5.82 -11.88
CA ASP A 87 -0.73 -5.96 -10.45
C ASP A 87 0.30 -5.19 -9.63
N PHE A 88 1.56 -5.26 -10.00
CA PHE A 88 2.64 -4.47 -9.41
C PHE A 88 2.45 -2.96 -9.66
N ASP A 89 2.15 -2.54 -10.90
CA ASP A 89 1.91 -1.13 -11.22
C ASP A 89 0.73 -0.55 -10.40
N ALA A 90 -0.30 -1.37 -10.13
CA ALA A 90 -1.41 -0.97 -9.26
C ALA A 90 -0.97 -0.77 -7.80
N ALA A 91 -0.08 -1.62 -7.28
CA ALA A 91 0.49 -1.46 -5.94
C ALA A 91 1.36 -0.20 -5.87
N MET A 92 2.20 0.04 -6.88
CA MET A 92 3.11 1.20 -6.95
C MET A 92 2.40 2.54 -7.23
N ARG A 93 1.08 2.53 -7.44
CA ARG A 93 0.32 3.77 -7.66
C ARG A 93 0.51 4.79 -6.54
N PHE A 94 0.60 4.34 -5.28
CA PHE A 94 0.81 5.20 -4.10
C PHE A 94 2.21 5.82 -4.06
N TRP A 95 3.22 5.12 -4.56
CA TRP A 95 4.57 5.65 -4.75
C TRP A 95 4.58 6.82 -5.74
N HIS A 96 3.84 6.68 -6.84
CA HIS A 96 3.82 7.65 -7.94
C HIS A 96 2.85 8.83 -7.75
N LEU A 97 1.95 8.78 -6.75
CA LEU A 97 1.11 9.95 -6.41
C LEU A 97 1.99 11.15 -6.06
N SER A 98 1.64 12.34 -6.58
CA SER A 98 2.36 13.56 -6.22
C SER A 98 2.06 14.03 -4.79
N LYS A 99 0.92 13.61 -4.25
CA LYS A 99 0.49 13.90 -2.88
C LYS A 99 1.05 12.86 -1.91
N PRO A 100 1.39 13.26 -0.67
CA PRO A 100 1.86 12.32 0.33
C PRO A 100 0.78 11.30 0.70
N THR A 101 1.22 10.07 0.99
CA THR A 101 0.39 8.90 1.21
C THR A 101 0.69 8.24 2.55
N VAL A 102 -0.34 7.79 3.26
CA VAL A 102 -0.21 7.09 4.53
C VAL A 102 -1.03 5.80 4.48
N ALA A 103 -0.41 4.65 4.71
CA ALA A 103 -1.13 3.40 4.91
C ALA A 103 -1.52 3.23 6.39
N ALA A 104 -2.79 2.90 6.65
CA ALA A 104 -3.30 2.51 7.96
C ALA A 104 -3.62 1.01 7.93
N VAL A 105 -2.76 0.21 8.53
CA VAL A 105 -2.77 -1.25 8.42
C VAL A 105 -3.24 -1.89 9.71
N ARG A 106 -4.28 -2.74 9.63
CA ARG A 106 -4.73 -3.63 10.69
C ARG A 106 -4.89 -5.06 10.16
N GLY A 107 -4.65 -6.06 11.02
CA GLY A 107 -4.73 -7.46 10.62
C GLY A 107 -3.84 -7.76 9.40
N PRO A 108 -4.21 -8.72 8.55
CA PRO A 108 -3.38 -9.12 7.41
C PRO A 108 -3.20 -8.03 6.35
N ALA A 109 -1.93 -7.82 5.94
CA ALA A 109 -1.47 -7.09 4.77
C ALA A 109 -0.46 -7.99 4.04
N LEU A 110 -0.92 -8.78 3.06
CA LEU A 110 -0.14 -9.86 2.47
C LEU A 110 0.09 -9.63 0.97
N ALA A 111 1.23 -10.10 0.46
CA ALA A 111 1.60 -10.04 -0.96
C ALA A 111 1.39 -8.62 -1.55
N GLY A 112 0.67 -8.46 -2.66
CA GLY A 112 0.41 -7.17 -3.29
C GLY A 112 -0.22 -6.11 -2.38
N ALA A 113 -0.91 -6.51 -1.31
CA ALA A 113 -1.42 -5.56 -0.30
C ALA A 113 -0.30 -5.05 0.62
N CYS A 114 0.67 -5.90 0.95
CA CYS A 114 1.89 -5.48 1.64
C CYS A 114 2.69 -4.51 0.76
N GLU A 115 2.79 -4.79 -0.55
CA GLU A 115 3.38 -3.88 -1.53
C GLU A 115 2.72 -2.50 -1.50
N MET A 116 1.38 -2.43 -1.54
CA MET A 116 0.65 -1.16 -1.49
C MET A 116 0.94 -0.38 -0.20
N ALA A 117 0.99 -1.08 0.95
CA ALA A 117 1.30 -0.44 2.22
C ALA A 117 2.73 0.12 2.23
N MET A 118 3.69 -0.58 1.61
CA MET A 118 5.08 -0.15 1.50
C MET A 118 5.33 0.90 0.42
N ALA A 119 4.51 0.92 -0.62
CA ALA A 119 4.54 1.97 -1.64
C ALA A 119 4.00 3.31 -1.12
N CYS A 120 3.28 3.33 0.01
CA CYS A 120 2.93 4.55 0.71
C CYS A 120 4.16 5.19 1.37
N ASP A 121 4.15 6.53 1.54
CA ASP A 121 5.27 7.27 2.12
C ASP A 121 5.46 6.98 3.62
N VAL A 122 4.36 6.68 4.32
CA VAL A 122 4.36 6.33 5.75
C VAL A 122 3.38 5.18 5.98
N THR A 123 3.79 4.20 6.79
CA THR A 123 2.93 3.10 7.23
C THR A 123 2.71 3.15 8.73
N VAL A 124 1.44 3.21 9.14
CA VAL A 124 0.98 3.05 10.51
C VAL A 124 0.34 1.69 10.66
N ALA A 125 0.85 0.86 11.54
CA ALA A 125 0.31 -0.47 11.81
C ALA A 125 -0.41 -0.50 13.17
N ALA A 126 -1.57 -1.12 13.22
CA ALA A 126 -2.12 -1.59 14.48
C ALA A 126 -1.26 -2.74 15.04
N GLU A 127 -1.24 -2.93 16.35
CA GLU A 127 -0.44 -3.99 17.00
C GLU A 127 -0.80 -5.42 16.57
N ASP A 128 -2.01 -5.61 16.02
CA ASP A 128 -2.50 -6.86 15.45
C ASP A 128 -2.21 -7.02 13.95
N ALA A 129 -1.51 -6.07 13.33
CA ALA A 129 -1.14 -6.15 11.93
C ALA A 129 -0.10 -7.24 11.68
N ILE A 130 -0.27 -7.93 10.54
CA ILE A 130 0.62 -8.98 10.07
C ILE A 130 0.99 -8.66 8.63
N PHE A 131 2.29 -8.69 8.34
CA PHE A 131 2.84 -8.42 7.01
C PHE A 131 3.45 -9.69 6.42
N GLY A 132 3.40 -9.84 5.10
CA GLY A 132 4.00 -10.99 4.42
C GLY A 132 4.31 -10.74 2.95
N GLU A 133 5.44 -11.31 2.51
CA GLU A 133 5.90 -11.53 1.13
C GLU A 133 5.86 -10.34 0.16
N PRO A 134 6.47 -9.18 0.48
CA PRO A 134 6.54 -8.08 -0.46
C PRO A 134 7.81 -8.08 -1.31
N GLU A 135 7.70 -7.76 -2.59
CA GLU A 135 8.83 -7.64 -3.52
C GLU A 135 9.70 -6.40 -3.25
N LEU A 136 9.10 -5.31 -2.73
CA LEU A 136 9.80 -4.10 -2.30
C LEU A 136 10.74 -4.30 -1.09
N LEU A 137 10.65 -5.44 -0.43
CA LEU A 137 11.36 -5.72 0.82
C LEU A 137 12.86 -5.41 0.78
N PRO A 138 13.64 -5.83 -0.27
CA PRO A 138 15.07 -5.55 -0.34
C PRO A 138 15.41 -4.05 -0.29
N TRP A 139 14.54 -3.22 -0.85
CA TRP A 139 14.72 -1.77 -0.94
C TRP A 139 14.43 -1.05 0.38
N ILE A 140 13.58 -1.64 1.23
CA ILE A 140 13.16 -1.03 2.49
C ILE A 140 13.98 -1.54 3.67
N VAL A 141 14.14 -2.86 3.81
CA VAL A 141 14.80 -3.47 4.99
C VAL A 141 16.23 -3.94 4.72
N GLY A 142 16.70 -3.79 3.49
CA GLY A 142 18.01 -4.21 3.04
C GLY A 142 18.12 -5.72 2.77
N PRO A 143 19.23 -6.16 2.11
CA PRO A 143 19.30 -7.50 1.50
C PRO A 143 19.34 -8.65 2.51
N LYS A 144 19.86 -8.44 3.73
CA LYS A 144 19.92 -9.51 4.73
C LYS A 144 18.57 -9.87 5.29
N ARG A 145 17.77 -8.88 5.70
CA ARG A 145 16.43 -9.10 6.22
C ARG A 145 15.49 -9.60 5.13
N ALA A 146 15.59 -9.05 3.92
CA ALA A 146 14.82 -9.54 2.79
C ALA A 146 15.09 -11.03 2.49
N LYS A 147 16.35 -11.43 2.44
CA LYS A 147 16.73 -12.84 2.24
C LYS A 147 16.26 -13.74 3.39
N GLU A 148 16.38 -13.30 4.62
CA GLU A 148 15.89 -14.04 5.79
C GLU A 148 14.38 -14.33 5.65
N ILE A 149 13.60 -13.31 5.37
CA ILE A 149 12.14 -13.41 5.22
C ILE A 149 11.77 -14.30 4.03
N ILE A 150 12.31 -13.99 2.85
CA ILE A 150 11.91 -14.66 1.60
C ILE A 150 12.44 -16.12 1.56
N LEU A 151 13.71 -16.34 1.88
CA LEU A 151 14.31 -17.69 1.78
C LEU A 151 13.84 -18.65 2.87
N LEU A 152 13.36 -18.13 4.00
CA LEU A 152 12.76 -18.95 5.06
C LEU A 152 11.23 -19.09 4.92
N GLY A 153 10.62 -18.40 3.94
CA GLY A 153 9.16 -18.40 3.76
C GLY A 153 8.42 -17.81 4.95
N LEU A 154 8.93 -16.72 5.54
CA LEU A 154 8.29 -16.06 6.68
C LEU A 154 7.14 -15.20 6.18
N ASP A 155 5.94 -15.74 6.24
CA ASP A 155 4.70 -15.12 5.77
C ASP A 155 3.93 -14.35 6.87
N ARG A 156 4.50 -14.26 8.08
CA ARG A 156 3.83 -13.68 9.26
C ARG A 156 4.79 -12.80 10.06
N ILE A 157 5.08 -11.62 9.54
CA ILE A 157 5.87 -10.61 10.23
C ILE A 157 4.93 -9.78 11.10
N SER A 158 5.11 -9.80 12.41
CA SER A 158 4.31 -8.99 13.33
C SER A 158 4.57 -7.48 13.15
N ALA A 159 3.62 -6.65 13.59
CA ALA A 159 3.78 -5.18 13.57
C ALA A 159 5.05 -4.72 14.30
N GLY A 160 5.38 -5.35 15.42
CA GLY A 160 6.59 -5.05 16.21
C GLY A 160 7.88 -5.37 15.44
N GLU A 161 7.96 -6.55 14.80
CA GLU A 161 9.10 -6.94 13.96
C GLU A 161 9.23 -6.05 12.74
N ALA A 162 8.09 -5.75 12.07
CA ALA A 162 8.04 -4.83 10.93
C ALA A 162 8.55 -3.44 11.30
N HIS A 163 8.19 -2.94 12.48
CA HIS A 163 8.71 -1.66 12.99
C HIS A 163 10.20 -1.73 13.32
N ALA A 164 10.66 -2.79 13.98
CA ALA A 164 12.07 -2.95 14.35
C ALA A 164 13.00 -3.04 13.13
N MET A 165 12.52 -3.51 11.99
CA MET A 165 13.31 -3.57 10.74
C MET A 165 13.10 -2.37 9.81
N GLY A 166 12.25 -1.41 10.17
CA GLY A 166 12.00 -0.20 9.37
C GLY A 166 10.95 -0.38 8.26
N LEU A 167 10.22 -1.49 8.24
CA LEU A 167 9.13 -1.73 7.30
C LEU A 167 7.90 -0.86 7.63
N VAL A 168 7.70 -0.55 8.91
CA VAL A 168 6.59 0.24 9.45
C VAL A 168 7.13 1.41 10.25
N ASN A 169 6.55 2.60 10.06
CA ASN A 169 7.00 3.82 10.74
C ASN A 169 6.47 3.91 12.18
N ARG A 170 5.26 3.41 12.43
CA ARG A 170 4.62 3.47 13.76
C ARG A 170 3.76 2.24 14.02
N VAL A 171 3.78 1.79 15.29
CA VAL A 171 2.84 0.81 15.81
C VAL A 171 1.93 1.49 16.82
N VAL A 172 0.64 1.26 16.72
CA VAL A 172 -0.40 1.84 17.59
C VAL A 172 -1.33 0.73 18.12
N PRO A 173 -2.05 0.97 19.22
CA PRO A 173 -3.05 0.02 19.71
C PRO A 173 -4.09 -0.33 18.65
N ALA A 174 -4.63 -1.55 18.71
CA ALA A 174 -5.64 -2.03 17.78
C ALA A 174 -6.83 -1.05 17.66
N GLY A 175 -7.22 -0.74 16.43
CA GLY A 175 -8.30 0.21 16.12
C GLY A 175 -7.90 1.69 16.12
N ARG A 176 -6.64 2.04 16.41
CA ARG A 176 -6.14 3.43 16.37
C ARG A 176 -5.38 3.77 15.07
N ASP A 177 -5.20 2.81 14.20
CA ASP A 177 -4.45 2.90 12.96
C ASP A 177 -4.95 4.02 12.03
N VAL A 178 -6.25 4.08 11.76
CA VAL A 178 -6.84 5.10 10.87
C VAL A 178 -6.77 6.48 11.50
N GLU A 179 -7.02 6.61 12.80
CA GLU A 179 -6.96 7.89 13.51
C GLU A 179 -5.55 8.48 13.45
N GLU A 180 -4.53 7.67 13.76
CA GLU A 180 -3.13 8.10 13.71
C GLU A 180 -2.69 8.43 12.28
N ALA A 181 -3.07 7.61 11.29
CA ALA A 181 -2.76 7.87 9.89
C ALA A 181 -3.39 9.20 9.40
N LEU A 182 -4.64 9.46 9.78
CA LEU A 182 -5.30 10.74 9.47
C LEU A 182 -4.61 11.92 10.17
N ALA A 183 -4.13 11.75 11.39
CA ALA A 183 -3.37 12.80 12.09
C ALA A 183 -2.06 13.14 11.38
N ILE A 184 -1.32 12.11 10.92
CA ILE A 184 -0.10 12.27 10.11
C ILE A 184 -0.43 12.95 8.78
N ALA A 185 -1.41 12.43 8.05
CA ALA A 185 -1.81 12.97 6.75
C ALA A 185 -2.25 14.44 6.81
N ARG A 186 -2.99 14.84 7.87
CA ARG A 186 -3.34 16.25 8.08
C ARG A 186 -2.11 17.14 8.30
N ARG A 187 -1.10 16.66 9.02
CA ARG A 187 0.16 17.39 9.21
C ARG A 187 0.91 17.56 7.88
N MET A 188 0.95 16.51 7.05
CA MET A 188 1.53 16.57 5.70
C MET A 188 0.78 17.56 4.81
N ALA A 189 -0.56 17.49 4.81
CA ALA A 189 -1.42 18.36 4.03
C ALA A 189 -1.38 19.84 4.44
N ALA A 190 -0.93 20.15 5.66
CA ALA A 190 -0.76 21.51 6.17
C ALA A 190 0.57 22.17 5.76
N MET A 191 1.50 21.41 5.19
CA MET A 191 2.76 21.93 4.69
C MET A 191 2.59 22.55 3.29
N ASP A 192 3.60 23.32 2.85
CA ASP A 192 3.62 23.83 1.48
C ASP A 192 3.57 22.68 0.46
N ARG A 193 2.55 22.68 -0.39
CA ARG A 193 2.26 21.59 -1.32
C ARG A 193 3.34 21.37 -2.35
N THR A 194 3.93 22.45 -2.84
CA THR A 194 5.01 22.39 -3.83
C THR A 194 6.24 21.77 -3.20
N LEU A 195 6.61 22.22 -2.00
CA LEU A 195 7.75 21.67 -1.27
C LEU A 195 7.57 20.17 -0.98
N VAL A 196 6.40 19.75 -0.49
CA VAL A 196 6.13 18.34 -0.19
C VAL A 196 6.21 17.47 -1.45
N LYS A 197 5.56 17.89 -2.54
CA LYS A 197 5.59 17.22 -3.84
C LYS A 197 7.02 17.04 -4.36
N GLU A 198 7.79 18.13 -4.43
CA GLU A 198 9.14 18.08 -4.98
C GLU A 198 10.11 17.31 -4.06
N THR A 199 9.91 17.37 -2.74
CA THR A 199 10.70 16.57 -1.78
C THR A 199 10.39 15.07 -1.94
N LYS A 200 9.11 14.68 -2.00
CA LYS A 200 8.73 13.28 -2.27
C LYS A 200 9.33 12.81 -3.59
N ARG A 201 9.18 13.60 -4.65
CA ARG A 201 9.74 13.29 -5.96
C ARG A 201 11.26 13.10 -5.93
N ALA A 202 11.99 13.96 -5.22
CA ALA A 202 13.45 13.86 -5.09
C ALA A 202 13.88 12.58 -4.37
N ILE A 203 13.17 12.20 -3.28
CA ILE A 203 13.42 10.97 -2.54
C ILE A 203 13.16 9.75 -3.44
N ASN A 204 11.99 9.67 -4.07
CA ASN A 204 11.61 8.56 -4.94
C ASN A 204 12.59 8.42 -6.12
N ARG A 205 12.99 9.55 -6.72
CA ARG A 205 13.97 9.57 -7.82
C ARG A 205 15.31 8.96 -7.45
N THR A 206 15.72 9.07 -6.19
CA THR A 206 16.97 8.43 -5.71
C THR A 206 16.88 6.90 -5.86
N TYR A 207 15.77 6.30 -5.45
CA TYR A 207 15.56 4.85 -5.56
C TYR A 207 15.38 4.39 -7.01
N GLU A 208 14.71 5.18 -7.84
CA GLU A 208 14.58 4.92 -9.28
C GLU A 208 15.96 4.92 -9.97
N LEU A 209 16.83 5.90 -9.64
CA LEU A 209 18.20 5.96 -10.17
C LEU A 209 19.08 4.80 -9.67
N MET A 210 18.79 4.24 -8.52
CA MET A 210 19.45 3.03 -8.02
C MET A 210 18.94 1.75 -8.71
N GLY A 211 17.96 1.84 -9.62
CA GLY A 211 17.46 0.72 -10.41
C GLY A 211 16.25 -0.01 -9.80
N MET A 212 15.55 0.59 -8.83
CA MET A 212 14.40 -0.07 -8.18
C MET A 212 13.32 -0.46 -9.21
N GLY A 213 12.96 0.42 -10.15
CA GLY A 213 11.92 0.15 -11.15
C GLY A 213 12.34 -0.86 -12.24
N GLU A 214 13.64 -1.12 -12.41
CA GLU A 214 14.17 -2.12 -13.35
C GLU A 214 14.35 -3.49 -12.69
N ALA A 215 14.48 -3.52 -11.35
CA ALA A 215 14.71 -4.74 -10.59
C ALA A 215 13.39 -5.46 -10.22
N LEU A 216 12.25 -4.80 -10.36
CA LEU A 216 10.91 -5.25 -10.07
C LEU A 216 10.11 -5.40 -11.37
#